data_338da92cc488223a8559b655448f8858
#
_entry.id   338da92cc488223a8559b655448f8858
#
_cell.length_a   1.000
_cell.length_b   1.000
_cell.length_c   1.000
_cell.angle_alpha   90.00
_cell.angle_beta   90.00
_cell.angle_gamma   90.00
#
_symmetry.space_group_name_H-M   'P 1'
#
loop_
_entity.id
_entity.type
_entity.pdbx_description
1 polymer ?
#
loop_
_entity_poly.entity_id
_entity_poly.type
_entity_poly.pdbx_seq_one_letter_code
_entity_poly.pdbx_strand_id
1 'polypeptide(L)'
;KGGRKEEGEKLKAFLSNLPETVCLLFIEEKVEKNNALYKAVVKNGQAVEFKKQAEKDLGTWIKQRCKANGMQMSDGVLNLFLQTVDHDMENLDGELQKLIAYKGEKAEIRAEDIRAVCTVSLEARVFDLVKAVAEKHPERAVQIYRTLLSMKESPYMVLSLITRQFRLILETMLL
;
A
#
# COMPACT_ATOMS: atom_id res chain seq x y z
N LYS A 1 -33.24 -7.74 -10.22
CA LYS A 1 -32.83 -6.29 -10.32
C LYS A 1 -33.79 -5.32 -9.59
N GLY A 2 -35.03 -5.74 -9.20
CA GLY A 2 -35.99 -4.89 -8.48
C GLY A 2 -35.69 -4.69 -6.99
N GLY A 3 -35.29 -5.74 -6.26
CA GLY A 3 -35.10 -5.70 -4.81
C GLY A 3 -34.07 -4.67 -4.31
N ARG A 4 -32.93 -4.49 -5.00
CA ARG A 4 -31.91 -3.51 -4.60
C ARG A 4 -32.35 -2.04 -4.67
N LYS A 5 -33.28 -1.70 -5.56
CA LYS A 5 -33.82 -0.34 -5.63
C LYS A 5 -34.79 -0.06 -4.49
N GLU A 6 -35.61 -1.04 -4.14
CA GLU A 6 -36.60 -0.93 -3.07
C GLU A 6 -35.95 -0.87 -1.68
N GLU A 7 -34.88 -1.66 -1.46
CA GLU A 7 -34.05 -1.59 -0.28
C GLU A 7 -33.35 -0.25 -0.13
N GLY A 8 -32.85 0.30 -1.24
CA GLY A 8 -32.22 1.62 -1.27
C GLY A 8 -33.17 2.76 -0.90
N GLU A 9 -34.42 2.72 -1.33
CA GLU A 9 -35.44 3.73 -0.98
C GLU A 9 -35.88 3.60 0.50
N LYS A 10 -36.03 2.37 1.03
CA LYS A 10 -36.30 2.15 2.45
C LYS A 10 -35.16 2.67 3.34
N LEU A 11 -33.90 2.40 2.95
CA LEU A 11 -32.73 2.87 3.68
C LEU A 11 -32.60 4.41 3.63
N LYS A 12 -32.92 5.01 2.50
CA LYS A 12 -32.95 6.47 2.36
C LYS A 12 -33.99 7.14 3.26
N ALA A 13 -35.20 6.56 3.35
CA ALA A 13 -36.25 7.03 4.25
C ALA A 13 -35.83 6.88 5.72
N PHE A 14 -35.16 5.79 6.07
CA PHE A 14 -34.62 5.57 7.39
C PHE A 14 -33.53 6.57 7.77
N LEU A 15 -32.59 6.87 6.86
CA LEU A 15 -31.54 7.87 7.06
C LEU A 15 -32.08 9.28 7.32
N SER A 16 -33.24 9.62 6.77
CA SER A 16 -33.87 10.93 6.98
C SER A 16 -34.51 11.09 8.36
N ASN A 17 -34.78 9.96 9.05
CA ASN A 17 -35.42 9.89 10.37
C ASN A 17 -34.52 9.19 11.41
N LEU A 18 -33.21 9.24 11.22
CA LEU A 18 -32.24 8.59 12.10
C LEU A 18 -32.26 9.26 13.48
N PRO A 19 -32.44 8.51 14.59
CA PRO A 19 -32.34 9.06 15.94
C PRO A 19 -30.95 9.63 16.21
N GLU A 20 -30.85 10.73 16.96
CA GLU A 20 -29.58 11.38 17.32
C GLU A 20 -28.60 10.45 18.10
N THR A 21 -29.15 9.40 18.72
CA THR A 21 -28.37 8.40 19.45
C THR A 21 -27.72 7.33 18.58
N VAL A 22 -28.01 7.35 17.25
CA VAL A 22 -27.52 6.33 16.31
C VAL A 22 -26.55 6.93 15.32
N CYS A 23 -25.34 6.34 15.21
CA CYS A 23 -24.35 6.64 14.19
C CYS A 23 -24.23 5.46 13.24
N LEU A 24 -24.45 5.69 11.94
CA LEU A 24 -24.27 4.69 10.89
C LEU A 24 -23.00 5.01 10.09
N LEU A 25 -22.12 4.02 10.01
CA LEU A 25 -20.88 4.09 9.23
C LEU A 25 -20.98 3.14 8.03
N PHE A 26 -20.92 3.70 6.83
CA PHE A 26 -20.84 2.94 5.58
C PHE A 26 -19.39 2.93 5.10
N ILE A 27 -18.83 1.75 4.89
CA ILE A 27 -17.46 1.54 4.37
C ILE A 27 -17.59 0.84 3.03
N GLU A 28 -17.20 1.53 1.96
CA GLU A 28 -17.32 1.04 0.58
C GLU A 28 -16.02 1.29 -0.19
N GLU A 29 -15.56 0.28 -0.92
CA GLU A 29 -14.36 0.42 -1.78
C GLU A 29 -14.65 1.25 -3.05
N LYS A 30 -15.87 1.14 -3.58
CA LYS A 30 -16.31 1.83 -4.79
C LYS A 30 -17.69 2.41 -4.59
N VAL A 31 -17.78 3.72 -4.69
CA VAL A 31 -19.04 4.45 -4.53
C VAL A 31 -19.46 5.10 -5.84
N GLU A 32 -20.67 4.79 -6.30
CA GLU A 32 -21.31 5.53 -7.38
C GLU A 32 -21.94 6.82 -6.80
N LYS A 33 -21.30 7.97 -7.02
CA LYS A 33 -21.75 9.28 -6.51
C LYS A 33 -23.16 9.67 -6.96
N ASN A 34 -23.67 9.04 -8.03
CA ASN A 34 -25.05 9.21 -8.51
C ASN A 34 -26.08 8.34 -7.78
N ASN A 35 -25.65 7.39 -6.95
CA ASN A 35 -26.52 6.52 -6.20
C ASN A 35 -27.36 7.32 -5.18
N ALA A 36 -28.65 6.97 -5.07
CA ALA A 36 -29.60 7.61 -4.15
C ALA A 36 -29.18 7.51 -2.68
N LEU A 37 -28.59 6.37 -2.28
CA LEU A 37 -28.06 6.16 -0.94
C LEU A 37 -26.91 7.12 -0.63
N TYR A 38 -25.92 7.23 -1.54
CA TYR A 38 -24.81 8.16 -1.39
C TYR A 38 -25.28 9.61 -1.20
N LYS A 39 -26.24 10.04 -2.04
CA LYS A 39 -26.82 11.39 -1.94
C LYS A 39 -27.56 11.60 -0.61
N ALA A 40 -28.24 10.57 -0.08
CA ALA A 40 -28.91 10.65 1.20
C ALA A 40 -27.91 10.72 2.37
N VAL A 41 -26.81 9.98 2.31
CA VAL A 41 -25.71 10.06 3.29
C VAL A 41 -25.07 11.45 3.28
N VAL A 42 -24.73 11.98 2.11
CA VAL A 42 -24.15 13.34 1.99
C VAL A 42 -25.09 14.44 2.50
N LYS A 43 -26.41 14.26 2.32
CA LYS A 43 -27.40 15.22 2.79
C LYS A 43 -27.57 15.23 4.32
N ASN A 44 -27.51 14.06 4.96
CA ASN A 44 -27.83 13.89 6.39
C ASN A 44 -26.59 13.65 7.26
N GLY A 45 -25.39 13.56 6.67
CA GLY A 45 -24.15 13.27 7.35
C GLY A 45 -22.94 13.69 6.54
N GLN A 46 -21.85 12.95 6.67
CA GLN A 46 -20.58 13.25 6.01
C GLN A 46 -20.11 12.06 5.17
N ALA A 47 -19.65 12.33 3.95
CA ALA A 47 -18.96 11.35 3.12
C ALA A 47 -17.50 11.78 2.92
N VAL A 48 -16.58 10.89 3.25
CA VAL A 48 -15.14 11.13 3.12
C VAL A 48 -14.57 10.09 2.14
N GLU A 49 -13.84 10.55 1.14
CA GLU A 49 -13.16 9.70 0.18
C GLU A 49 -11.68 9.57 0.55
N PHE A 50 -11.26 8.36 0.90
CA PHE A 50 -9.85 8.04 1.16
C PHE A 50 -9.21 7.50 -0.12
N LYS A 51 -8.52 8.37 -0.84
CA LYS A 51 -7.76 7.96 -2.05
C LYS A 51 -6.42 7.37 -1.68
N LYS A 52 -5.96 6.40 -2.48
CA LYS A 52 -4.56 5.97 -2.39
C LYS A 52 -3.65 7.17 -2.63
N GLN A 53 -2.66 7.33 -1.77
CA GLN A 53 -1.68 8.40 -1.89
C GLN A 53 -0.78 8.17 -3.11
N ALA A 54 -0.39 9.25 -3.80
CA ALA A 54 0.65 9.17 -4.81
C ALA A 54 2.03 8.97 -4.15
N GLU A 55 2.97 8.36 -4.83
CA GLU A 55 4.34 8.12 -4.28
C GLU A 55 5.01 9.37 -3.72
N LYS A 56 4.81 10.51 -4.39
CA LYS A 56 5.32 11.81 -3.94
C LYS A 56 4.73 12.22 -2.58
N ASP A 57 3.46 11.95 -2.37
CA ASP A 57 2.75 12.27 -1.13
C ASP A 57 3.16 11.32 0.00
N LEU A 58 3.40 10.04 -0.33
CA LEU A 58 3.96 9.06 0.61
C LEU A 58 5.32 9.50 1.13
N GLY A 59 6.21 9.96 0.26
CA GLY A 59 7.53 10.46 0.65
C GLY A 59 7.45 11.64 1.62
N THR A 60 6.56 12.59 1.35
CA THR A 60 6.32 13.73 2.23
C THR A 60 5.77 13.30 3.59
N TRP A 61 4.81 12.39 3.60
CA TRP A 61 4.22 11.83 4.80
C TRP A 61 5.27 11.09 5.66
N ILE A 62 6.11 10.24 5.06
CA ILE A 62 7.18 9.52 5.76
C ILE A 62 8.14 10.50 6.43
N LYS A 63 8.59 11.54 5.70
CA LYS A 63 9.48 12.56 6.26
C LYS A 63 8.85 13.31 7.43
N GLN A 64 7.57 13.67 7.32
CA GLN A 64 6.84 14.31 8.43
C GLN A 64 6.75 13.38 9.64
N ARG A 65 6.47 12.10 9.42
CA ARG A 65 6.39 11.09 10.49
C ARG A 65 7.75 10.88 11.17
N CYS A 66 8.84 10.80 10.40
CA CYS A 66 10.20 10.77 10.93
C CYS A 66 10.48 12.01 11.80
N LYS A 67 10.20 13.19 11.27
CA LYS A 67 10.44 14.47 11.98
C LYS A 67 9.66 14.57 13.28
N ALA A 68 8.40 14.11 13.29
CA ALA A 68 7.57 14.10 14.50
C ALA A 68 8.15 13.20 15.61
N ASN A 69 8.97 12.21 15.25
CA ASN A 69 9.67 11.32 16.17
C ASN A 69 11.16 11.70 16.37
N GLY A 70 11.57 12.91 16.01
CA GLY A 70 12.95 13.36 16.15
C GLY A 70 13.94 12.72 15.20
N MET A 71 13.46 12.03 14.16
CA MET A 71 14.27 11.30 13.19
C MET A 71 14.45 12.07 11.89
N GLN A 72 15.55 11.79 11.18
CA GLN A 72 15.81 12.29 9.84
C GLN A 72 16.05 11.13 8.89
N MET A 73 15.63 11.30 7.64
CA MET A 73 15.83 10.34 6.56
C MET A 73 16.19 11.12 5.30
N SER A 74 17.35 10.81 4.70
CA SER A 74 17.76 11.43 3.43
C SER A 74 16.90 10.92 2.26
N ASP A 75 16.89 11.64 1.12
CA ASP A 75 16.09 11.24 -0.05
C ASP A 75 16.51 9.88 -0.61
N GLY A 76 17.81 9.57 -0.61
CA GLY A 76 18.30 8.26 -1.04
C GLY A 76 17.82 7.12 -0.15
N VAL A 77 17.79 7.34 1.16
CA VAL A 77 17.30 6.36 2.14
C VAL A 77 15.78 6.23 2.06
N LEU A 78 15.05 7.33 1.85
CA LEU A 78 13.60 7.31 1.62
C LEU A 78 13.25 6.47 0.37
N ASN A 79 13.96 6.69 -0.73
CA ASN A 79 13.75 5.91 -1.94
C ASN A 79 14.03 4.42 -1.73
N LEU A 80 15.09 4.09 -1.01
CA LEU A 80 15.39 2.70 -0.64
C LEU A 80 14.27 2.10 0.23
N PHE A 81 13.75 2.85 1.20
CA PHE A 81 12.64 2.42 2.04
C PHE A 81 11.40 2.09 1.19
N LEU A 82 10.98 3.03 0.33
CA LEU A 82 9.85 2.83 -0.59
C LEU A 82 10.07 1.65 -1.56
N GLN A 83 11.27 1.42 -2.04
CA GLN A 83 11.58 0.26 -2.89
C GLN A 83 11.58 -1.07 -2.12
N THR A 84 11.75 -1.04 -0.80
CA THR A 84 11.88 -2.25 0.03
C THR A 84 10.53 -2.74 0.55
N VAL A 85 9.67 -1.81 1.00
CA VAL A 85 8.43 -2.13 1.71
C VAL A 85 7.20 -2.04 0.81
N ASP A 86 6.08 -2.61 1.25
CA ASP A 86 4.80 -2.45 0.58
C ASP A 86 4.26 -1.03 0.81
N HIS A 87 3.62 -0.46 -0.25
CA HIS A 87 3.11 0.92 -0.25
C HIS A 87 1.72 1.05 0.38
N ASP A 88 1.20 0.02 1.05
CA ASP A 88 0.03 0.17 1.90
C ASP A 88 0.34 1.05 3.12
N MET A 89 -0.56 1.99 3.44
CA MET A 89 -0.30 2.98 4.50
C MET A 89 -0.10 2.35 5.88
N GLU A 90 -0.84 1.28 6.18
CA GLU A 90 -0.72 0.56 7.45
C GLU A 90 0.64 -0.14 7.55
N ASN A 91 1.06 -0.79 6.46
CA ASN A 91 2.37 -1.43 6.36
C ASN A 91 3.50 -0.40 6.44
N LEU A 92 3.40 0.72 5.70
CA LEU A 92 4.39 1.80 5.75
C LEU A 92 4.56 2.38 7.17
N ASP A 93 3.46 2.63 7.88
CA ASP A 93 3.52 3.12 9.26
C ASP A 93 4.15 2.07 10.19
N GLY A 94 3.76 0.81 10.06
CA GLY A 94 4.31 -0.29 10.84
C GLY A 94 5.82 -0.48 10.64
N GLU A 95 6.29 -0.47 9.39
CA GLU A 95 7.72 -0.59 9.05
C GLU A 95 8.51 0.63 9.56
N LEU A 96 7.92 1.84 9.44
CA LEU A 96 8.53 3.07 9.94
C LEU A 96 8.62 3.07 11.48
N GLN A 97 7.59 2.62 12.18
CA GLN A 97 7.63 2.49 13.64
C GLN A 97 8.70 1.51 14.11
N LYS A 98 8.88 0.38 13.41
CA LYS A 98 9.99 -0.56 13.70
C LYS A 98 11.34 0.11 13.55
N LEU A 99 11.56 0.90 12.50
CA LEU A 99 12.80 1.66 12.30
C LEU A 99 13.03 2.67 13.42
N ILE A 100 12.00 3.42 13.80
CA ILE A 100 12.07 4.41 14.88
C ILE A 100 12.43 3.72 16.21
N ALA A 101 11.76 2.62 16.53
CA ALA A 101 12.04 1.84 17.74
C ALA A 101 13.45 1.25 17.75
N TYR A 102 13.94 0.75 16.60
CA TYR A 102 15.27 0.20 16.45
C TYR A 102 16.38 1.26 16.64
N LYS A 103 16.14 2.48 16.15
CA LYS A 103 17.11 3.58 16.28
C LYS A 103 17.16 4.16 17.69
N GLY A 104 16.07 4.12 18.43
CA GLY A 104 15.99 4.73 19.75
C GLY A 104 16.23 6.25 19.67
N GLU A 105 17.24 6.74 20.39
CA GLU A 105 17.58 8.18 20.44
C GLU A 105 18.44 8.67 19.25
N LYS A 106 18.81 7.79 18.33
CA LYS A 106 19.64 8.16 17.19
C LYS A 106 18.83 8.86 16.11
N ALA A 107 19.16 10.11 15.82
CA ALA A 107 18.35 11.00 14.97
C ALA A 107 18.34 10.66 13.47
N GLU A 108 19.23 9.80 12.95
CA GLU A 108 19.34 9.52 11.52
C GLU A 108 19.06 8.05 11.20
N ILE A 109 18.09 7.82 10.30
CA ILE A 109 17.82 6.50 9.70
C ILE A 109 18.71 6.33 8.48
N ARG A 110 19.42 5.20 8.40
CA ARG A 110 20.36 4.87 7.33
C ARG A 110 19.92 3.66 6.51
N ALA A 111 20.54 3.46 5.35
CA ALA A 111 20.25 2.33 4.47
C ALA A 111 20.46 0.96 5.15
N GLU A 112 21.44 0.86 6.04
CA GLU A 112 21.73 -0.34 6.82
C GLU A 112 20.60 -0.70 7.81
N ASP A 113 19.94 0.31 8.39
CA ASP A 113 18.81 0.11 9.30
C ASP A 113 17.61 -0.48 8.57
N ILE A 114 17.33 0.03 7.35
CA ILE A 114 16.26 -0.51 6.48
C ILE A 114 16.51 -1.98 6.18
N ARG A 115 17.74 -2.33 5.78
CA ARG A 115 18.10 -3.73 5.48
C ARG A 115 18.06 -4.66 6.69
N ALA A 116 18.30 -4.13 7.88
CA ALA A 116 18.30 -4.91 9.12
C ALA A 116 16.91 -5.16 9.69
N VAL A 117 15.96 -4.21 9.50
CA VAL A 117 14.69 -4.19 10.24
C VAL A 117 13.47 -4.35 9.35
N CYS A 118 13.49 -3.77 8.12
CA CYS A 118 12.30 -3.75 7.29
C CYS A 118 12.02 -5.09 6.62
N THR A 119 10.76 -5.43 6.55
CA THR A 119 10.27 -6.58 5.80
C THR A 119 10.27 -6.25 4.32
N VAL A 120 11.03 -7.00 3.53
CA VAL A 120 11.09 -6.82 2.08
C VAL A 120 9.77 -7.30 1.46
N SER A 121 9.12 -6.43 0.69
CA SER A 121 7.87 -6.74 0.01
C SER A 121 8.04 -7.85 -1.03
N LEU A 122 6.93 -8.53 -1.37
CA LEU A 122 6.92 -9.54 -2.43
C LEU A 122 7.37 -8.94 -3.77
N GLU A 123 6.89 -7.75 -4.08
CA GLU A 123 7.23 -7.06 -5.32
C GLU A 123 8.72 -6.72 -5.41
N ALA A 124 9.32 -6.24 -4.32
CA ALA A 124 10.76 -5.97 -4.25
C ALA A 124 11.59 -7.27 -4.45
N ARG A 125 11.17 -8.38 -3.84
CA ARG A 125 11.83 -9.69 -4.02
C ARG A 125 11.72 -10.20 -5.44
N VAL A 126 10.56 -10.04 -6.07
CA VAL A 126 10.38 -10.44 -7.48
C VAL A 126 11.22 -9.55 -8.39
N PHE A 127 11.35 -8.26 -8.09
CA PHE A 127 12.25 -7.37 -8.82
C PHE A 127 13.71 -7.84 -8.72
N ASP A 128 14.17 -8.19 -7.52
CA ASP A 128 15.52 -8.75 -7.32
C ASP A 128 15.72 -10.07 -8.07
N LEU A 129 14.68 -10.92 -8.15
CA LEU A 129 14.71 -12.14 -8.93
C LEU A 129 14.89 -11.85 -10.42
N VAL A 130 14.07 -10.95 -10.98
CA VAL A 130 14.15 -10.55 -12.40
C VAL A 130 15.52 -9.95 -12.71
N LYS A 131 16.05 -9.12 -11.81
CA LYS A 131 17.39 -8.54 -11.93
C LYS A 131 18.46 -9.63 -11.96
N ALA A 132 18.41 -10.59 -11.04
CA ALA A 132 19.37 -11.72 -11.03
C ALA A 132 19.32 -12.56 -12.31
N VAL A 133 18.12 -12.74 -12.89
CA VAL A 133 17.95 -13.42 -14.19
C VAL A 133 18.56 -12.60 -15.32
N ALA A 134 18.28 -11.31 -15.38
CA ALA A 134 18.80 -10.41 -16.42
C ALA A 134 20.34 -10.29 -16.38
N GLU A 135 20.90 -10.27 -15.18
CA GLU A 135 22.36 -10.24 -14.95
C GLU A 135 23.04 -11.61 -15.12
N LYS A 136 22.28 -12.65 -15.49
CA LYS A 136 22.76 -14.02 -15.69
C LYS A 136 23.41 -14.63 -14.44
N HIS A 137 22.83 -14.36 -13.27
CA HIS A 137 23.21 -14.97 -11.99
C HIS A 137 22.23 -16.08 -11.57
N PRO A 138 22.29 -17.30 -12.17
CA PRO A 138 21.29 -18.34 -11.97
C PRO A 138 21.22 -18.86 -10.52
N GLU A 139 22.34 -18.96 -9.84
CA GLU A 139 22.37 -19.43 -8.45
C GLU A 139 21.60 -18.47 -7.52
N ARG A 140 21.84 -17.16 -7.68
CA ARG A 140 21.13 -16.12 -6.93
C ARG A 140 19.63 -16.10 -7.28
N ALA A 141 19.27 -16.24 -8.54
CA ALA A 141 17.90 -16.31 -8.97
C ALA A 141 17.15 -17.48 -8.34
N VAL A 142 17.74 -18.68 -8.36
CA VAL A 142 17.16 -19.86 -7.72
C VAL A 142 17.04 -19.71 -6.20
N GLN A 143 18.02 -19.08 -5.53
CA GLN A 143 17.95 -18.83 -4.11
C GLN A 143 16.79 -17.88 -3.75
N ILE A 144 16.63 -16.76 -4.47
CA ILE A 144 15.52 -15.82 -4.26
C ILE A 144 14.18 -16.53 -4.50
N TYR A 145 14.06 -17.30 -5.59
CA TYR A 145 12.85 -18.05 -5.89
C TYR A 145 12.49 -19.06 -4.79
N ARG A 146 13.44 -19.82 -4.28
CA ARG A 146 13.22 -20.72 -3.13
C ARG A 146 12.75 -19.97 -1.89
N THR A 147 13.29 -18.78 -1.63
CA THR A 147 12.85 -17.93 -0.53
C THR A 147 11.39 -17.50 -0.71
N LEU A 148 10.98 -17.09 -1.92
CA LEU A 148 9.59 -16.74 -2.23
C LEU A 148 8.64 -17.93 -1.99
N LEU A 149 9.02 -19.14 -2.39
CA LEU A 149 8.23 -20.34 -2.15
C LEU A 149 8.14 -20.67 -0.65
N SER A 150 9.22 -20.49 0.11
CA SER A 150 9.22 -20.74 1.57
C SER A 150 8.32 -19.79 2.35
N MET A 151 8.03 -18.61 1.81
CA MET A 151 7.08 -17.63 2.35
C MET A 151 5.62 -18.01 2.03
N LYS A 152 5.37 -19.18 1.44
CA LYS A 152 4.05 -19.67 1.01
C LYS A 152 3.38 -18.81 -0.06
N GLU A 153 4.16 -18.04 -0.79
CA GLU A 153 3.64 -17.31 -1.93
C GLU A 153 3.23 -18.24 -3.05
N SER A 154 2.11 -17.94 -3.69
CA SER A 154 1.62 -18.75 -4.80
C SER A 154 2.59 -18.69 -5.98
N PRO A 155 3.07 -19.84 -6.52
CA PRO A 155 3.92 -19.85 -7.70
C PRO A 155 3.32 -19.12 -8.91
N TYR A 156 1.99 -19.17 -9.05
CA TYR A 156 1.27 -18.45 -10.11
C TYR A 156 1.34 -16.92 -9.92
N MET A 157 1.28 -16.45 -8.69
CA MET A 157 1.41 -15.03 -8.37
C MET A 157 2.82 -14.54 -8.67
N VAL A 158 3.84 -15.29 -8.24
CA VAL A 158 5.25 -15.00 -8.55
C VAL A 158 5.48 -14.95 -10.05
N LEU A 159 4.96 -15.95 -10.82
CA LEU A 159 5.07 -15.97 -12.27
C LEU A 159 4.38 -14.76 -12.93
N SER A 160 3.20 -14.39 -12.46
CA SER A 160 2.47 -13.21 -12.95
C SER A 160 3.27 -11.92 -12.76
N LEU A 161 3.88 -11.74 -11.58
CA LEU A 161 4.71 -10.58 -11.28
C LEU A 161 6.00 -10.55 -12.12
N ILE A 162 6.66 -11.71 -12.32
CA ILE A 162 7.82 -11.83 -13.20
C ILE A 162 7.43 -11.42 -14.63
N THR A 163 6.32 -11.96 -15.15
CA THR A 163 5.82 -11.64 -16.48
C THR A 163 5.54 -10.15 -16.63
N ARG A 164 4.92 -9.54 -15.63
CA ARG A 164 4.66 -8.09 -15.59
C ARG A 164 5.96 -7.29 -15.68
N GLN A 165 6.99 -7.66 -14.91
CA GLN A 165 8.28 -6.96 -14.89
C GLN A 165 8.98 -7.04 -16.26
N PHE A 166 9.04 -8.22 -16.89
CA PHE A 166 9.62 -8.35 -18.22
C PHE A 166 8.84 -7.56 -19.27
N ARG A 167 7.50 -7.50 -19.16
CA ARG A 167 6.68 -6.69 -20.05
C ARG A 167 7.01 -5.20 -19.93
N LEU A 168 7.13 -4.68 -18.71
CA LEU A 168 7.50 -3.29 -18.46
C LEU A 168 8.89 -2.95 -19.01
N ILE A 169 9.85 -3.85 -18.84
CA ILE A 169 11.19 -3.69 -19.44
C ILE A 169 11.11 -3.63 -20.97
N LEU A 170 10.34 -4.53 -21.58
CA LEU A 170 10.15 -4.55 -23.04
C LEU A 170 9.48 -3.27 -23.55
N GLU A 171 8.42 -2.81 -22.86
CA GLU A 171 7.71 -1.57 -23.21
C GLU A 171 8.64 -0.35 -23.14
N THR A 172 9.52 -0.29 -22.12
CA THR A 172 10.50 0.82 -22.00
C THR A 172 11.63 0.76 -23.04
N MET A 173 11.92 -0.40 -23.58
CA MET A 173 12.92 -0.57 -24.65
C MET A 173 12.39 -0.20 -26.05
N LEU A 174 11.07 -0.17 -26.22
CA LEU A 174 10.40 0.13 -27.49
C LEU A 174 10.00 1.63 -27.62
N LEU A 175 10.21 2.44 -26.57
CA LEU A 175 10.01 3.88 -26.53
C LEU A 175 11.33 4.63 -26.85
#